data_bca7acaf0e188c297e19e88962a198a0
#
_entry.id   bca7acaf0e188c297e19e88962a198a0
#
_cell.length_a   1.000
_cell.length_b   1.000
_cell.length_c   1.000
_cell.angle_alpha   90.00
_cell.angle_beta   90.00
_cell.angle_gamma   90.00
#
_symmetry.space_group_name_H-M   'P 1'
#
loop_
_entity.id
_entity.type
_entity.pdbx_description
1 polymer ?
#
loop_
_entity_poly.entity_id
_entity_poly.type
_entity_poly.pdbx_seq_one_letter_code
_entity_poly.pdbx_strand_id
1 'polypeptide(L)'
;GAGGSSGTVFALDLSWGGAGGNGGAATTGTGGAGGTGGFAVAPDFIGFGAAYGGAGGLGGAATGAGGTGGTGGVGAGGFAALGVGVGGAGGAGGAATETGGIGGAGGLGVGLLGGAGGAGGPGGAASAGSGGHGGTGGDALGLIGAGIGGVGGVGGAATDTGGNGGAGGSGTGLLGGVGGAGGHGGGASVGTGGSGGAGGDGFGFVGAGGNGGNAGTGVGVNGANGGNGGSATGALAAVGGAGAAGGDATSGTGGFGGAGGSARGLIFALGGAGAAGGDASTGVGGPGGPGGTGTASSPFGIAIAIGGAGAQGGAGTSGATGGAGGDGVFEGIAVLGLGFGGAAGAGGAATGDGATGGAGGFGGAGAGIANFLGFSVLHGGAGGAGGTATGTGGNGGAGGGGGLSSPVILGIGIGGAGGDGGGALGVLGGMGGDGGDGGEAVAVGIAVGGAGGAGGAAPTGNGGAGGNGGDALGLVGVGGNGGNAGTGFGANTGGNGGDTTIVVNGMLAPSTLGYGGNGGNGVNGGAGGTGGKAGVFGAPGQNGLP
;
A
#
# COMPACT_ATOMS: atom_id res chain seq x y z
N GLY A 1 -19.85 -22.42 27.20
CA GLY A 1 -21.21 -22.60 26.67
C GLY A 1 -21.58 -21.49 25.72
N ALA A 2 -22.50 -21.74 24.76
CA ALA A 2 -22.98 -20.70 23.85
C ALA A 2 -23.90 -19.69 24.59
N GLY A 3 -23.88 -18.44 24.14
CA GLY A 3 -24.78 -17.40 24.64
C GLY A 3 -26.22 -17.61 24.16
N GLY A 4 -27.21 -17.19 24.95
CA GLY A 4 -28.62 -17.24 24.58
C GLY A 4 -28.95 -16.25 23.46
N SER A 5 -29.86 -16.64 22.56
CA SER A 5 -30.39 -15.74 21.51
C SER A 5 -31.61 -14.97 22.02
N SER A 6 -31.86 -13.77 21.50
CA SER A 6 -33.04 -12.95 21.79
C SER A 6 -33.66 -12.41 20.48
N GLY A 7 -34.98 -12.15 20.56
CA GLY A 7 -35.74 -11.51 19.49
C GLY A 7 -37.03 -10.92 20.05
N THR A 8 -37.45 -9.76 19.55
CA THR A 8 -38.67 -9.03 19.95
C THR A 8 -39.36 -8.46 18.69
N VAL A 9 -40.66 -8.07 18.76
CA VAL A 9 -41.55 -7.83 17.60
C VAL A 9 -42.30 -6.48 17.66
N PHE A 10 -41.89 -5.49 18.50
CA PHE A 10 -42.63 -4.23 18.68
C PHE A 10 -41.86 -2.96 18.27
N ALA A 11 -42.59 -1.85 18.12
CA ALA A 11 -42.22 -0.57 17.49
C ALA A 11 -40.90 0.11 17.94
N LEU A 12 -40.24 -0.31 18.99
CA LEU A 12 -38.86 0.04 19.35
C LEU A 12 -38.21 -1.20 19.93
N ASP A 13 -37.44 -1.91 19.12
CA ASP A 13 -36.87 -3.20 19.51
C ASP A 13 -35.37 -3.11 19.75
N LEU A 14 -34.97 -3.47 20.97
CA LEU A 14 -33.58 -3.61 21.37
C LEU A 14 -33.31 -5.08 21.76
N SER A 15 -32.61 -5.78 20.86
CA SER A 15 -32.28 -7.20 21.03
C SER A 15 -30.82 -7.39 21.35
N TRP A 16 -30.50 -8.13 22.41
CA TRP A 16 -29.12 -8.49 22.76
C TRP A 16 -28.92 -10.00 22.83
N GLY A 17 -27.93 -10.50 22.07
CA GLY A 17 -27.46 -11.87 22.25
C GLY A 17 -26.63 -12.01 23.53
N GLY A 18 -26.78 -13.11 24.23
CA GLY A 18 -25.98 -13.42 25.40
C GLY A 18 -24.52 -13.67 25.08
N ALA A 19 -23.58 -13.30 25.95
CA ALA A 19 -22.17 -13.60 25.78
C ALA A 19 -21.91 -15.12 25.88
N GLY A 20 -20.92 -15.61 25.11
CA GLY A 20 -20.40 -16.97 25.22
C GLY A 20 -19.69 -17.18 26.56
N GLY A 21 -19.79 -18.37 27.10
CA GLY A 21 -19.08 -18.76 28.31
C GLY A 21 -17.57 -18.91 28.07
N ASN A 22 -16.77 -18.58 29.09
CA ASN A 22 -15.32 -18.74 28.99
C ASN A 22 -14.90 -20.20 28.99
N GLY A 23 -13.80 -20.52 28.31
CA GLY A 23 -13.11 -21.80 28.37
C GLY A 23 -12.43 -22.02 29.71
N GLY A 24 -12.41 -23.26 30.14
CA GLY A 24 -11.76 -23.64 31.41
C GLY A 24 -10.23 -23.63 31.26
N ALA A 25 -9.51 -23.19 32.29
CA ALA A 25 -8.06 -23.26 32.34
C ALA A 25 -7.57 -24.71 32.49
N ALA A 26 -6.39 -25.02 31.95
CA ALA A 26 -5.70 -26.28 32.05
C ALA A 26 -4.34 -26.12 32.77
N THR A 27 -3.99 -27.06 33.62
CA THR A 27 -2.64 -27.13 34.23
C THR A 27 -1.68 -27.96 33.35
N THR A 28 -2.23 -28.82 32.51
CA THR A 28 -1.47 -29.61 31.50
C THR A 28 -2.28 -29.70 30.23
N GLY A 29 -1.64 -29.64 29.08
CA GLY A 29 -2.29 -29.77 27.77
C GLY A 29 -2.96 -28.48 27.28
N THR A 30 -4.18 -28.55 26.76
CA THR A 30 -4.86 -27.45 26.07
C THR A 30 -5.96 -26.83 26.96
N GLY A 31 -5.97 -25.49 27.06
CA GLY A 31 -7.07 -24.75 27.66
C GLY A 31 -8.36 -24.92 26.88
N GLY A 32 -9.50 -24.85 27.58
CA GLY A 32 -10.81 -24.98 26.94
C GLY A 32 -11.12 -23.84 25.98
N ALA A 33 -11.83 -24.11 24.89
CA ALA A 33 -12.30 -23.08 23.98
C ALA A 33 -13.39 -22.20 24.63
N GLY A 34 -13.40 -20.91 24.30
CA GLY A 34 -14.50 -20.01 24.60
C GLY A 34 -15.77 -20.36 23.84
N GLY A 35 -16.92 -20.17 24.45
CA GLY A 35 -18.21 -20.38 23.80
C GLY A 35 -18.55 -19.26 22.80
N THR A 36 -19.35 -19.57 21.81
CA THR A 36 -19.88 -18.58 20.87
C THR A 36 -20.86 -17.63 21.55
N GLY A 37 -20.91 -16.36 21.11
CA GLY A 37 -21.96 -15.43 21.46
C GLY A 37 -23.33 -15.86 20.96
N GLY A 38 -24.40 -15.35 21.55
CA GLY A 38 -25.77 -15.58 21.11
C GLY A 38 -26.21 -14.58 20.04
N PHE A 39 -27.02 -15.05 19.11
CA PHE A 39 -27.58 -14.18 18.06
C PHE A 39 -28.60 -13.19 18.63
N ALA A 40 -28.68 -11.99 18.04
CA ALA A 40 -29.73 -11.03 18.30
C ALA A 40 -30.50 -10.76 17.00
N VAL A 41 -31.84 -10.74 17.09
CA VAL A 41 -32.70 -10.47 15.93
C VAL A 41 -33.78 -9.47 16.36
N ALA A 42 -33.89 -8.35 15.63
CA ALA A 42 -34.96 -7.38 15.75
C ALA A 42 -35.78 -7.40 14.45
N PRO A 43 -36.86 -8.22 14.37
CA PRO A 43 -37.61 -8.44 13.14
C PRO A 43 -38.66 -7.38 12.85
N ASP A 44 -38.55 -6.17 13.38
CA ASP A 44 -39.52 -5.09 13.27
C ASP A 44 -39.97 -4.84 11.82
N PHE A 45 -41.28 -5.01 11.60
CA PHE A 45 -41.91 -4.63 10.33
C PHE A 45 -42.47 -3.19 10.35
N ILE A 46 -42.59 -2.57 11.53
CA ILE A 46 -43.11 -1.21 11.73
C ILE A 46 -42.38 -0.60 12.95
N GLY A 47 -41.29 0.16 12.69
CA GLY A 47 -40.53 0.81 13.76
C GLY A 47 -39.02 0.72 13.56
N PHE A 48 -38.24 1.17 14.54
CA PHE A 48 -36.77 1.08 14.51
C PHE A 48 -36.31 -0.03 15.46
N GLY A 49 -35.49 -0.95 14.95
CA GLY A 49 -34.86 -1.98 15.74
C GLY A 49 -33.34 -1.82 15.83
N ALA A 50 -32.76 -2.24 16.95
CA ALA A 50 -31.32 -2.43 17.05
C ALA A 50 -31.03 -3.82 17.62
N ALA A 51 -30.21 -4.58 16.88
CA ALA A 51 -29.83 -5.92 17.30
C ALA A 51 -28.33 -5.99 17.55
N TYR A 52 -27.95 -6.38 18.77
CA TYR A 52 -26.56 -6.52 19.17
C TYR A 52 -26.22 -8.00 19.38
N GLY A 53 -25.39 -8.58 18.52
CA GLY A 53 -24.88 -9.94 18.70
C GLY A 53 -24.04 -10.06 19.96
N GLY A 54 -24.13 -11.19 20.63
CA GLY A 54 -23.37 -11.46 21.84
C GLY A 54 -21.88 -11.63 21.56
N ALA A 55 -21.03 -11.23 22.48
CA ALA A 55 -19.60 -11.45 22.39
C ALA A 55 -19.24 -12.93 22.55
N GLY A 56 -18.17 -13.39 21.89
CA GLY A 56 -17.58 -14.70 22.14
C GLY A 56 -16.90 -14.75 23.52
N GLY A 57 -16.90 -15.91 24.13
CA GLY A 57 -16.21 -16.18 25.39
C GLY A 57 -14.70 -16.25 25.23
N LEU A 58 -13.98 -16.02 26.34
CA LEU A 58 -12.53 -16.11 26.35
C LEU A 58 -12.07 -17.57 26.24
N GLY A 59 -10.96 -17.83 25.55
CA GLY A 59 -10.25 -19.11 25.61
C GLY A 59 -9.58 -19.31 26.97
N GLY A 60 -9.56 -20.54 27.45
CA GLY A 60 -8.94 -20.91 28.70
C GLY A 60 -7.41 -20.87 28.62
N ALA A 61 -6.78 -20.44 29.71
CA ALA A 61 -5.33 -20.44 29.81
C ALA A 61 -4.77 -21.85 30.04
N ALA A 62 -3.50 -22.10 29.59
CA ALA A 62 -2.75 -23.32 29.88
C ALA A 62 -1.42 -22.98 30.56
N THR A 63 -1.22 -23.41 31.83
CA THR A 63 -0.08 -22.99 32.64
C THR A 63 1.04 -24.00 32.75
N GLY A 64 0.84 -25.25 32.30
CA GLY A 64 1.86 -26.29 32.35
C GLY A 64 2.82 -26.26 31.18
N ALA A 65 3.98 -26.90 31.30
CA ALA A 65 4.93 -27.06 30.22
C ALA A 65 4.27 -27.75 29.01
N GLY A 66 4.55 -27.28 27.81
CA GLY A 66 3.89 -27.74 26.57
C GLY A 66 2.42 -27.32 26.45
N GLY A 67 1.95 -26.36 27.28
CA GLY A 67 0.56 -25.96 27.31
C GLY A 67 0.16 -25.10 26.11
N THR A 68 -1.02 -25.38 25.57
CA THR A 68 -1.64 -24.62 24.48
C THR A 68 -2.89 -23.89 24.99
N GLY A 69 -2.98 -22.58 24.75
CA GLY A 69 -4.15 -21.77 25.12
C GLY A 69 -5.39 -22.17 24.33
N GLY A 70 -6.54 -22.11 24.96
CA GLY A 70 -7.81 -22.34 24.28
C GLY A 70 -8.16 -21.23 23.29
N THR A 71 -8.86 -21.53 22.23
CA THR A 71 -9.33 -20.53 21.26
C THR A 71 -10.42 -19.64 21.86
N GLY A 72 -10.44 -18.37 21.50
CA GLY A 72 -11.55 -17.47 21.81
C GLY A 72 -12.82 -17.86 21.06
N GLY A 73 -13.97 -17.63 21.67
CA GLY A 73 -15.26 -17.87 21.05
C GLY A 73 -15.58 -16.83 19.98
N VAL A 74 -16.34 -17.22 18.97
CA VAL A 74 -16.80 -16.34 17.90
C VAL A 74 -17.89 -15.40 18.41
N GLY A 75 -17.85 -14.12 18.04
CA GLY A 75 -18.92 -13.17 18.23
C GLY A 75 -20.14 -13.51 17.37
N ALA A 76 -21.33 -13.30 17.87
CA ALA A 76 -22.56 -13.62 17.13
C ALA A 76 -23.06 -12.45 16.29
N GLY A 77 -23.95 -12.75 15.31
CA GLY A 77 -24.55 -11.75 14.45
C GLY A 77 -25.65 -10.95 15.16
N GLY A 78 -25.80 -9.68 14.76
CA GLY A 78 -26.94 -8.84 15.05
C GLY A 78 -27.70 -8.53 13.76
N PHE A 79 -29.01 -8.85 13.70
CA PHE A 79 -29.86 -8.69 12.52
C PHE A 79 -31.07 -7.81 12.84
N ALA A 80 -31.17 -6.61 12.23
CA ALA A 80 -32.31 -5.72 12.40
C ALA A 80 -33.03 -5.51 11.06
N ALA A 81 -34.33 -5.82 10.98
CA ALA A 81 -35.10 -5.70 9.74
C ALA A 81 -35.25 -4.24 9.29
N LEU A 82 -35.60 -3.30 10.17
CA LEU A 82 -35.77 -1.87 9.89
C LEU A 82 -34.82 -0.95 10.67
N GLY A 83 -33.63 -1.45 11.06
CA GLY A 83 -32.74 -0.71 11.94
C GLY A 83 -31.27 -0.98 11.73
N VAL A 84 -30.54 -1.05 12.84
CA VAL A 84 -29.10 -1.24 12.85
C VAL A 84 -28.74 -2.58 13.48
N GLY A 85 -28.01 -3.43 12.74
CA GLY A 85 -27.44 -4.67 13.22
C GLY A 85 -25.98 -4.53 13.60
N VAL A 86 -25.60 -4.96 14.79
CA VAL A 86 -24.22 -4.91 15.28
C VAL A 86 -23.77 -6.33 15.63
N GLY A 87 -22.68 -6.78 15.01
CA GLY A 87 -22.04 -8.06 15.35
C GLY A 87 -21.33 -8.00 16.70
N GLY A 88 -21.38 -9.08 17.44
CA GLY A 88 -20.65 -9.24 18.68
C GLY A 88 -19.15 -9.38 18.48
N ALA A 89 -18.34 -8.92 19.41
CA ALA A 89 -16.89 -9.10 19.34
C ALA A 89 -16.49 -10.56 19.53
N GLY A 90 -15.41 -11.00 18.89
CA GLY A 90 -14.77 -12.28 19.16
C GLY A 90 -14.08 -12.30 20.54
N GLY A 91 -14.05 -13.44 21.18
CA GLY A 91 -13.36 -13.64 22.45
C GLY A 91 -11.84 -13.71 22.29
N ALA A 92 -11.08 -13.30 23.29
CA ALA A 92 -9.63 -13.46 23.28
C ALA A 92 -9.22 -14.94 23.35
N GLY A 93 -8.12 -15.28 22.70
CA GLY A 93 -7.45 -16.57 22.88
C GLY A 93 -6.81 -16.68 24.26
N GLY A 94 -6.74 -17.88 24.79
CA GLY A 94 -6.15 -18.15 26.09
C GLY A 94 -4.64 -18.00 26.09
N ALA A 95 -4.07 -17.45 27.16
CA ALA A 95 -2.63 -17.41 27.33
C ALA A 95 -2.07 -18.82 27.62
N ALA A 96 -0.80 -19.07 27.24
CA ALA A 96 -0.19 -20.38 27.43
C ALA A 96 1.31 -20.29 27.71
N THR A 97 1.88 -21.44 28.05
CA THR A 97 3.33 -21.56 28.20
C THR A 97 4.00 -21.67 26.84
N GLU A 98 3.49 -22.49 25.92
CA GLU A 98 4.14 -22.74 24.63
C GLU A 98 3.41 -22.14 23.44
N THR A 99 2.10 -22.33 23.31
CA THR A 99 1.34 -21.79 22.18
C THR A 99 0.10 -21.05 22.66
N GLY A 100 0.02 -19.76 22.43
CA GLY A 100 -1.15 -18.93 22.73
C GLY A 100 -2.37 -19.36 21.91
N GLY A 101 -3.56 -19.26 22.49
CA GLY A 101 -4.81 -19.56 21.80
C GLY A 101 -5.15 -18.52 20.73
N ILE A 102 -5.81 -18.92 19.66
CA ILE A 102 -6.28 -18.03 18.60
C ILE A 102 -7.46 -17.19 19.09
N GLY A 103 -7.52 -15.91 18.77
CA GLY A 103 -8.66 -15.03 19.02
C GLY A 103 -9.88 -15.43 18.18
N GLY A 104 -11.07 -15.28 18.76
CA GLY A 104 -12.32 -15.54 18.06
C GLY A 104 -12.62 -14.48 16.99
N ALA A 105 -13.30 -14.87 15.90
CA ALA A 105 -13.76 -13.93 14.90
C ALA A 105 -14.90 -13.04 15.44
N GLY A 106 -15.01 -11.82 14.93
CA GLY A 106 -16.15 -10.93 15.16
C GLY A 106 -17.41 -11.40 14.45
N GLY A 107 -18.57 -11.04 14.99
CA GLY A 107 -19.87 -11.37 14.42
C GLY A 107 -20.29 -10.46 13.29
N LEU A 108 -21.17 -10.94 12.41
CA LEU A 108 -21.77 -10.19 11.32
C LEU A 108 -22.81 -9.17 11.83
N GLY A 109 -22.79 -7.94 11.32
CA GLY A 109 -23.81 -6.92 11.57
C GLY A 109 -24.66 -6.64 10.33
N VAL A 110 -25.98 -6.84 10.40
CA VAL A 110 -26.90 -6.63 9.27
C VAL A 110 -28.09 -5.78 9.69
N GLY A 111 -28.36 -4.72 8.92
CA GLY A 111 -29.55 -3.92 9.15
C GLY A 111 -29.96 -3.14 7.90
N LEU A 112 -31.25 -2.72 7.83
CA LEU A 112 -31.72 -1.91 6.72
C LEU A 112 -31.02 -0.54 6.68
N LEU A 113 -30.94 0.10 7.84
CA LEU A 113 -30.33 1.44 7.96
C LEU A 113 -28.83 1.40 8.18
N GLY A 114 -28.29 0.28 8.71
CA GLY A 114 -26.84 0.13 8.87
C GLY A 114 -26.44 -1.21 9.47
N GLY A 115 -25.22 -1.61 9.18
CA GLY A 115 -24.58 -2.77 9.77
C GLY A 115 -23.22 -2.40 10.33
N ALA A 116 -22.84 -2.96 11.48
CA ALA A 116 -21.50 -2.88 12.01
C ALA A 116 -21.01 -4.28 12.37
N GLY A 117 -19.91 -4.71 11.78
CA GLY A 117 -19.26 -5.98 12.13
C GLY A 117 -18.59 -5.91 13.51
N GLY A 118 -18.59 -7.00 14.24
CA GLY A 118 -17.90 -7.12 15.52
C GLY A 118 -16.39 -7.15 15.33
N ALA A 119 -15.63 -6.66 16.31
CA ALA A 119 -14.18 -6.80 16.28
C ALA A 119 -13.75 -8.25 16.47
N GLY A 120 -12.64 -8.66 15.82
CA GLY A 120 -11.95 -9.91 16.13
C GLY A 120 -11.30 -9.87 17.51
N GLY A 121 -11.26 -11.00 18.18
CA GLY A 121 -10.61 -11.15 19.47
C GLY A 121 -9.09 -11.19 19.36
N PRO A 122 -8.33 -10.70 20.34
CA PRO A 122 -6.87 -10.82 20.31
C PRO A 122 -6.43 -12.27 20.49
N GLY A 123 -5.29 -12.63 19.95
CA GLY A 123 -4.60 -13.89 20.19
C GLY A 123 -4.03 -13.95 21.62
N GLY A 124 -3.95 -15.14 22.16
CA GLY A 124 -3.36 -15.38 23.46
C GLY A 124 -1.85 -15.24 23.46
N ALA A 125 -1.27 -14.71 24.52
CA ALA A 125 0.17 -14.63 24.68
C ALA A 125 0.77 -15.99 25.06
N ALA A 126 2.05 -16.22 24.69
CA ALA A 126 2.83 -17.37 25.12
C ALA A 126 4.09 -16.92 25.87
N SER A 127 4.40 -17.56 27.01
CA SER A 127 5.60 -17.25 27.79
C SER A 127 6.87 -17.89 27.21
N ALA A 128 6.72 -18.94 26.39
CA ALA A 128 7.72 -19.56 25.53
C ALA A 128 7.02 -19.87 24.20
N GLY A 129 7.74 -20.16 23.16
CA GLY A 129 7.16 -20.60 21.88
C GLY A 129 6.36 -19.51 21.15
N SER A 130 5.13 -19.79 20.68
CA SER A 130 4.42 -18.97 19.71
C SER A 130 3.15 -18.31 20.29
N GLY A 131 2.93 -17.03 20.01
CA GLY A 131 1.69 -16.32 20.30
C GLY A 131 0.54 -16.75 19.39
N GLY A 132 -0.69 -16.69 19.91
CA GLY A 132 -1.88 -16.99 19.15
C GLY A 132 -2.19 -15.94 18.10
N HIS A 133 -2.80 -16.31 16.99
CA HIS A 133 -3.25 -15.36 15.99
C HIS A 133 -4.47 -14.56 16.49
N GLY A 134 -4.59 -13.30 16.06
CA GLY A 134 -5.80 -12.51 16.25
C GLY A 134 -6.96 -13.03 15.39
N GLY A 135 -8.18 -12.90 15.89
CA GLY A 135 -9.38 -13.24 15.14
C GLY A 135 -9.70 -12.22 14.05
N THR A 136 -10.38 -12.62 13.00
CA THR A 136 -10.85 -11.70 11.96
C THR A 136 -11.97 -10.80 12.47
N GLY A 137 -12.05 -9.55 11.97
CA GLY A 137 -13.20 -8.71 12.13
C GLY A 137 -14.43 -9.27 11.44
N GLY A 138 -15.61 -8.99 11.95
CA GLY A 138 -16.88 -9.38 11.35
C GLY A 138 -17.27 -8.47 10.18
N ASP A 139 -17.98 -9.01 9.21
CA ASP A 139 -18.51 -8.24 8.10
C ASP A 139 -19.72 -7.41 8.52
N ALA A 140 -20.08 -6.43 7.67
CA ALA A 140 -21.24 -5.58 7.89
C ALA A 140 -22.03 -5.36 6.60
N LEU A 141 -23.38 -5.36 6.73
CA LEU A 141 -24.29 -5.06 5.63
C LEU A 141 -25.35 -4.05 6.06
N GLY A 142 -25.33 -2.86 5.46
CA GLY A 142 -26.41 -1.88 5.54
C GLY A 142 -27.17 -1.80 4.22
N LEU A 143 -28.41 -2.31 4.16
CA LEU A 143 -29.15 -2.43 2.88
C LEU A 143 -29.41 -1.08 2.22
N ILE A 144 -29.85 -0.07 2.98
CA ILE A 144 -30.07 1.30 2.50
C ILE A 144 -28.99 2.25 3.04
N GLY A 145 -28.48 2.00 4.24
CA GLY A 145 -27.51 2.81 4.94
C GLY A 145 -26.06 2.40 4.70
N ALA A 146 -25.25 2.48 5.76
CA ALA A 146 -23.81 2.18 5.71
C ALA A 146 -23.50 0.81 6.37
N GLY A 147 -22.52 0.10 5.79
CA GLY A 147 -21.89 -1.05 6.39
C GLY A 147 -20.48 -0.72 6.87
N ILE A 148 -20.15 -1.02 8.12
CA ILE A 148 -18.82 -0.79 8.70
C ILE A 148 -18.28 -2.12 9.20
N GLY A 149 -17.27 -2.66 8.50
CA GLY A 149 -16.58 -3.89 8.89
C GLY A 149 -15.88 -3.78 10.24
N GLY A 150 -15.85 -4.85 10.98
CA GLY A 150 -15.16 -4.94 12.27
C GLY A 150 -13.64 -4.95 12.10
N VAL A 151 -12.91 -4.44 13.07
CA VAL A 151 -11.44 -4.50 13.06
C VAL A 151 -10.95 -5.92 13.36
N GLY A 152 -9.82 -6.33 12.79
CA GLY A 152 -9.13 -7.57 13.12
C GLY A 152 -8.51 -7.53 14.51
N GLY A 153 -8.44 -8.66 15.18
CA GLY A 153 -7.79 -8.81 16.48
C GLY A 153 -6.26 -8.75 16.36
N VAL A 154 -5.61 -8.25 17.39
CA VAL A 154 -4.13 -8.26 17.45
C VAL A 154 -3.59 -9.67 17.68
N GLY A 155 -2.42 -9.99 17.18
CA GLY A 155 -1.72 -11.23 17.48
C GLY A 155 -1.18 -11.25 18.92
N GLY A 156 -1.10 -12.43 19.49
CA GLY A 156 -0.53 -12.62 20.83
C GLY A 156 0.98 -12.44 20.86
N ALA A 157 1.50 -11.83 21.92
CA ALA A 157 2.95 -11.73 22.11
C ALA A 157 3.53 -13.06 22.58
N ALA A 158 4.84 -13.31 22.28
CA ALA A 158 5.52 -14.53 22.64
C ALA A 158 7.02 -14.33 22.86
N THR A 159 7.71 -15.42 23.24
CA THR A 159 9.17 -15.42 23.29
C THR A 159 9.77 -15.67 21.91
N ASP A 160 9.31 -16.70 21.18
CA ASP A 160 9.94 -17.12 19.93
C ASP A 160 9.27 -16.52 18.70
N THR A 161 7.93 -16.63 18.58
CA THR A 161 7.23 -16.13 17.41
C THR A 161 5.94 -15.42 17.83
N GLY A 162 5.78 -14.14 17.48
CA GLY A 162 4.56 -13.41 17.69
C GLY A 162 3.41 -13.94 16.83
N GLY A 163 2.18 -13.91 17.34
CA GLY A 163 0.99 -14.29 16.59
C GLY A 163 0.67 -13.26 15.50
N ASN A 164 0.13 -13.70 14.36
CA ASN A 164 -0.30 -12.77 13.31
C ASN A 164 -1.55 -11.99 13.72
N GLY A 165 -1.70 -10.77 13.25
CA GLY A 165 -2.92 -9.99 13.36
C GLY A 165 -4.06 -10.59 12.50
N GLY A 166 -5.29 -10.45 12.95
CA GLY A 166 -6.47 -10.84 12.19
C GLY A 166 -6.80 -9.83 11.08
N ALA A 167 -7.41 -10.29 9.99
CA ALA A 167 -7.90 -9.39 8.95
C ALA A 167 -9.10 -8.56 9.45
N GLY A 168 -9.28 -7.36 8.90
CA GLY A 168 -10.50 -6.56 9.07
C GLY A 168 -11.68 -7.16 8.31
N GLY A 169 -12.89 -6.95 8.80
CA GLY A 169 -14.12 -7.35 8.13
C GLY A 169 -14.51 -6.38 7.01
N SER A 170 -15.28 -6.86 6.04
CA SER A 170 -15.78 -6.03 4.94
C SER A 170 -17.01 -5.22 5.37
N GLY A 171 -17.11 -3.99 4.84
CA GLY A 171 -18.29 -3.14 5.02
C GLY A 171 -19.03 -2.95 3.71
N THR A 172 -20.32 -3.29 3.67
CA THR A 172 -21.16 -3.14 2.49
C THR A 172 -22.41 -2.35 2.82
N GLY A 173 -22.72 -1.31 2.04
CA GLY A 173 -23.96 -0.55 2.21
C GLY A 173 -24.28 0.31 1.00
N LEU A 174 -25.59 0.55 0.76
CA LEU A 174 -26.01 1.35 -0.38
C LEU A 174 -25.42 2.77 -0.30
N LEU A 175 -25.52 3.46 0.85
CA LEU A 175 -24.94 4.79 1.02
C LEU A 175 -23.41 4.74 1.20
N GLY A 176 -22.90 3.74 1.90
CA GLY A 176 -21.45 3.64 2.10
C GLY A 176 -21.02 2.31 2.67
N GLY A 177 -19.82 1.89 2.31
CA GLY A 177 -19.16 0.72 2.87
C GLY A 177 -17.76 1.08 3.35
N VAL A 178 -17.46 0.74 4.58
CA VAL A 178 -16.12 0.95 5.16
C VAL A 178 -15.58 -0.38 5.67
N GLY A 179 -14.46 -0.81 5.11
CA GLY A 179 -13.73 -1.98 5.60
C GLY A 179 -13.10 -1.74 6.96
N GLY A 180 -13.07 -2.74 7.80
CA GLY A 180 -12.40 -2.72 9.09
C GLY A 180 -10.88 -2.76 8.93
N ALA A 181 -10.14 -2.16 9.85
CA ALA A 181 -8.69 -2.26 9.85
C ALA A 181 -8.22 -3.67 10.21
N GLY A 182 -7.08 -4.10 9.66
CA GLY A 182 -6.38 -5.31 10.10
C GLY A 182 -5.77 -5.15 11.49
N GLY A 183 -5.69 -6.24 12.22
CA GLY A 183 -5.04 -6.28 13.53
C GLY A 183 -3.51 -6.26 13.41
N HIS A 184 -2.82 -5.71 14.39
CA HIS A 184 -1.36 -5.75 14.45
C HIS A 184 -0.86 -7.16 14.76
N GLY A 185 0.31 -7.50 14.28
CA GLY A 185 1.05 -8.69 14.69
C GLY A 185 1.51 -8.60 16.14
N GLY A 186 1.63 -9.73 16.80
CA GLY A 186 2.15 -9.84 18.17
C GLY A 186 3.67 -9.69 18.21
N GLY A 187 4.20 -9.10 19.27
CA GLY A 187 5.65 -9.00 19.46
C GLY A 187 6.29 -10.32 19.85
N ALA A 188 7.60 -10.50 19.55
CA ALA A 188 8.45 -11.58 20.01
C ALA A 188 9.67 -11.02 20.73
N SER A 189 10.06 -11.60 21.86
CA SER A 189 11.22 -11.10 22.64
C SER A 189 12.56 -11.66 22.18
N VAL A 190 12.59 -12.81 21.53
CA VAL A 190 13.80 -13.48 21.02
C VAL A 190 13.70 -13.72 19.51
N GLY A 191 12.55 -14.09 19.00
CA GLY A 191 12.36 -14.46 17.61
C GLY A 191 11.62 -13.42 16.75
N THR A 192 10.88 -13.89 15.78
CA THR A 192 10.20 -13.04 14.79
C THR A 192 8.83 -12.59 15.29
N GLY A 193 8.52 -11.28 15.17
CA GLY A 193 7.19 -10.76 15.39
C GLY A 193 6.15 -11.39 14.45
N GLY A 194 4.87 -11.31 14.79
CA GLY A 194 3.79 -11.73 13.91
C GLY A 194 3.54 -10.75 12.76
N SER A 195 3.06 -11.23 11.63
CA SER A 195 2.63 -10.36 10.52
C SER A 195 1.36 -9.58 10.87
N GLY A 196 1.24 -8.37 10.31
CA GLY A 196 -0.01 -7.61 10.40
C GLY A 196 -1.13 -8.23 9.57
N GLY A 197 -2.38 -8.07 10.01
CA GLY A 197 -3.57 -8.48 9.28
C GLY A 197 -3.91 -7.53 8.13
N ALA A 198 -4.53 -8.03 7.07
CA ALA A 198 -5.02 -7.17 6.00
C ALA A 198 -6.24 -6.33 6.44
N GLY A 199 -6.42 -5.15 5.86
CA GLY A 199 -7.64 -4.37 5.96
C GLY A 199 -8.80 -5.03 5.21
N GLY A 200 -10.03 -4.78 5.66
CA GLY A 200 -11.24 -5.25 5.00
C GLY A 200 -11.67 -4.37 3.84
N ASP A 201 -12.51 -4.89 2.96
CA ASP A 201 -12.98 -4.16 1.78
C ASP A 201 -14.20 -3.29 2.09
N GLY A 202 -14.37 -2.20 1.30
CA GLY A 202 -15.52 -1.30 1.41
C GLY A 202 -16.32 -1.21 0.12
N PHE A 203 -17.64 -1.43 0.19
CA PHE A 203 -18.54 -1.41 -0.97
C PHE A 203 -19.77 -0.55 -0.73
N GLY A 204 -20.07 0.44 -1.63
CA GLY A 204 -21.27 1.28 -1.50
C GLY A 204 -21.33 2.41 -2.52
N PHE A 205 -22.20 3.40 -2.26
CA PHE A 205 -22.18 4.66 -3.03
C PHE A 205 -20.84 5.39 -2.80
N VAL A 206 -20.35 5.36 -1.57
CA VAL A 206 -18.97 5.71 -1.21
C VAL A 206 -18.33 4.49 -0.54
N GLY A 207 -17.22 4.00 -1.11
CA GLY A 207 -16.46 2.86 -0.59
C GLY A 207 -15.15 3.33 0.05
N ALA A 208 -14.79 2.77 1.21
CA ALA A 208 -13.48 2.96 1.82
C ALA A 208 -12.92 1.61 2.29
N GLY A 209 -11.74 1.24 1.84
CA GLY A 209 -11.00 0.08 2.33
C GLY A 209 -10.40 0.34 3.72
N GLY A 210 -10.32 -0.69 4.54
CA GLY A 210 -9.65 -0.64 5.84
C GLY A 210 -8.12 -0.64 5.69
N ASN A 211 -7.42 -0.03 6.62
CA ASN A 211 -5.96 -0.08 6.63
C ASN A 211 -5.45 -1.46 7.05
N GLY A 212 -4.26 -1.85 6.57
CA GLY A 212 -3.55 -3.02 7.10
C GLY A 212 -3.09 -2.82 8.56
N GLY A 213 -2.81 -3.91 9.24
CA GLY A 213 -2.20 -3.91 10.57
C GLY A 213 -0.66 -3.96 10.49
N ASN A 214 0.03 -3.26 11.37
CA ASN A 214 1.49 -3.30 11.42
C ASN A 214 2.02 -4.69 11.79
N ALA A 215 3.22 -5.01 11.33
CA ALA A 215 3.95 -6.15 11.85
C ALA A 215 4.24 -6.02 13.35
N GLY A 216 4.35 -7.14 14.02
CA GLY A 216 4.80 -7.19 15.40
C GLY A 216 6.31 -6.94 15.50
N THR A 217 6.74 -6.36 16.61
CA THR A 217 8.16 -6.19 16.91
C THR A 217 8.82 -7.52 17.23
N GLY A 218 10.09 -7.71 16.84
CA GLY A 218 10.87 -8.90 17.17
C GLY A 218 12.35 -8.62 17.03
N VAL A 219 13.17 -9.47 17.66
CA VAL A 219 14.62 -9.46 17.52
C VAL A 219 15.10 -10.65 16.69
N GLY A 220 14.22 -11.25 15.94
CA GLY A 220 14.49 -12.41 15.09
C GLY A 220 15.39 -12.10 13.91
N VAL A 221 15.83 -13.18 13.25
CA VAL A 221 16.65 -13.09 12.04
C VAL A 221 15.93 -12.28 10.96
N ASN A 222 14.65 -12.55 10.74
CA ASN A 222 13.82 -11.83 9.74
C ASN A 222 12.71 -11.01 10.41
N GLY A 223 12.38 -9.89 9.82
CA GLY A 223 11.23 -9.08 10.19
C GLY A 223 9.92 -9.70 9.67
N ALA A 224 8.82 -9.43 10.36
CA ALA A 224 7.49 -9.83 9.93
C ALA A 224 6.90 -8.82 8.93
N ASN A 225 5.99 -9.28 8.06
CA ASN A 225 5.40 -8.41 7.04
C ASN A 225 4.26 -7.54 7.61
N GLY A 226 4.15 -6.33 7.12
CA GLY A 226 2.98 -5.49 7.34
C GLY A 226 1.76 -6.01 6.57
N GLY A 227 0.56 -5.71 7.06
CA GLY A 227 -0.69 -6.06 6.39
C GLY A 227 -0.99 -5.14 5.21
N ASN A 228 -1.64 -5.67 4.19
CA ASN A 228 -2.10 -4.89 3.04
C ASN A 228 -3.34 -4.07 3.40
N GLY A 229 -3.53 -2.93 2.75
CA GLY A 229 -4.78 -2.18 2.80
C GLY A 229 -5.91 -2.90 2.06
N GLY A 230 -7.13 -2.76 2.54
CA GLY A 230 -8.34 -3.27 1.88
C GLY A 230 -8.72 -2.47 0.65
N SER A 231 -9.38 -3.11 -0.30
CA SER A 231 -9.89 -2.47 -1.51
C SER A 231 -11.20 -1.72 -1.27
N ALA A 232 -11.50 -0.78 -2.15
CA ALA A 232 -12.76 -0.05 -2.12
C ALA A 232 -13.46 -0.05 -3.48
N THR A 233 -14.77 -0.20 -3.45
CA THR A 233 -15.61 0.01 -4.64
C THR A 233 -16.76 0.92 -4.30
N GLY A 234 -16.88 2.04 -5.03
CA GLY A 234 -17.91 3.04 -4.80
C GLY A 234 -18.65 3.42 -6.08
N ALA A 235 -20.00 3.52 -6.03
CA ALA A 235 -20.75 4.02 -7.17
C ALA A 235 -20.43 5.51 -7.48
N LEU A 236 -20.04 6.31 -6.50
CA LEU A 236 -19.61 7.69 -6.67
C LEU A 236 -18.11 7.82 -6.46
N ALA A 237 -17.63 7.37 -5.28
CA ALA A 237 -16.27 7.56 -4.85
C ALA A 237 -15.72 6.31 -4.13
N ALA A 238 -14.45 6.03 -4.32
CA ALA A 238 -13.75 4.95 -3.65
C ALA A 238 -12.37 5.38 -3.16
N VAL A 239 -12.00 4.94 -1.96
CA VAL A 239 -10.68 5.17 -1.37
C VAL A 239 -10.13 3.85 -0.84
N GLY A 240 -9.04 3.36 -1.40
CA GLY A 240 -8.33 2.17 -0.92
C GLY A 240 -7.67 2.39 0.44
N GLY A 241 -7.63 1.38 1.26
CA GLY A 241 -6.95 1.41 2.55
C GLY A 241 -5.43 1.47 2.40
N ALA A 242 -4.73 2.08 3.35
CA ALA A 242 -3.28 2.07 3.35
C ALA A 242 -2.72 0.71 3.78
N GLY A 243 -1.57 0.32 3.23
CA GLY A 243 -0.76 -0.77 3.75
C GLY A 243 -0.18 -0.43 5.13
N ALA A 244 0.47 -1.36 5.77
CA ALA A 244 1.08 -1.19 7.09
C ALA A 244 2.55 -1.62 7.10
N ALA A 245 3.33 -1.04 8.01
CA ALA A 245 4.78 -1.20 8.04
C ALA A 245 5.21 -2.65 8.31
N GLY A 246 6.30 -3.04 7.64
CA GLY A 246 7.04 -4.27 7.94
C GLY A 246 7.79 -4.14 9.26
N GLY A 247 8.07 -5.26 9.88
CA GLY A 247 8.85 -5.36 11.13
C GLY A 247 10.35 -5.39 10.87
N ASP A 248 11.10 -4.90 11.84
CA ASP A 248 12.54 -4.88 11.78
C ASP A 248 13.13 -6.28 11.98
N ALA A 249 14.37 -6.46 11.52
CA ALA A 249 15.17 -7.68 11.67
C ALA A 249 16.51 -7.37 12.35
N THR A 250 17.10 -8.37 13.02
CA THR A 250 18.45 -8.23 13.56
C THR A 250 19.53 -8.58 12.56
N SER A 251 19.41 -9.69 11.84
CA SER A 251 20.52 -10.19 10.98
C SER A 251 20.08 -10.72 9.61
N GLY A 252 18.81 -10.86 9.36
CA GLY A 252 18.28 -11.35 8.09
C GLY A 252 17.71 -10.25 7.23
N THR A 253 16.46 -10.43 6.80
CA THR A 253 15.74 -9.46 5.97
C THR A 253 14.66 -8.79 6.80
N GLY A 254 14.59 -7.45 6.74
CA GLY A 254 13.46 -6.69 7.26
C GLY A 254 12.14 -7.14 6.61
N GLY A 255 11.03 -7.01 7.32
CA GLY A 255 9.72 -7.39 6.81
C GLY A 255 9.28 -6.50 5.65
N PHE A 256 8.49 -7.05 4.74
CA PHE A 256 7.89 -6.28 3.64
C PHE A 256 6.88 -5.26 4.18
N GLY A 257 6.90 -4.05 3.63
CA GLY A 257 5.80 -3.12 3.81
C GLY A 257 4.54 -3.61 3.10
N GLY A 258 3.37 -3.41 3.71
CA GLY A 258 2.10 -3.77 3.13
C GLY A 258 1.76 -2.93 1.89
N ALA A 259 1.12 -3.52 0.90
CA ALA A 259 0.60 -2.81 -0.27
C ALA A 259 -0.61 -1.94 0.09
N GLY A 260 -0.79 -0.83 -0.61
CA GLY A 260 -2.03 -0.05 -0.56
C GLY A 260 -3.17 -0.78 -1.26
N GLY A 261 -4.40 -0.60 -0.77
CA GLY A 261 -5.60 -1.15 -1.37
C GLY A 261 -6.01 -0.44 -2.66
N SER A 262 -6.59 -1.17 -3.59
CA SER A 262 -7.11 -0.59 -4.84
C SER A 262 -8.44 0.12 -4.60
N ALA A 263 -8.73 1.15 -5.42
CA ALA A 263 -9.99 1.87 -5.40
C ALA A 263 -10.65 1.86 -6.77
N ARG A 264 -11.98 1.63 -6.81
CA ARG A 264 -12.77 1.70 -8.03
C ARG A 264 -14.02 2.53 -7.81
N GLY A 265 -14.15 3.67 -8.51
CA GLY A 265 -15.27 4.59 -8.41
C GLY A 265 -15.75 5.08 -9.77
N LEU A 266 -16.98 5.66 -9.82
CA LEU A 266 -17.47 6.29 -11.06
C LEU A 266 -16.82 7.65 -11.29
N ILE A 267 -16.81 8.52 -10.27
CA ILE A 267 -16.32 9.89 -10.39
C ILE A 267 -14.92 10.02 -9.79
N PHE A 268 -14.70 9.44 -8.61
CA PHE A 268 -13.45 9.56 -7.87
C PHE A 268 -12.95 8.21 -7.40
N ALA A 269 -11.67 7.94 -7.63
CA ALA A 269 -10.98 6.78 -7.11
C ALA A 269 -9.57 7.14 -6.64
N LEU A 270 -9.26 6.84 -5.39
CA LEU A 270 -7.94 7.05 -4.80
C LEU A 270 -7.40 5.71 -4.28
N GLY A 271 -6.34 5.19 -4.89
CA GLY A 271 -5.60 4.04 -4.39
C GLY A 271 -4.94 4.33 -3.02
N GLY A 272 -4.91 3.35 -2.16
CA GLY A 272 -4.26 3.45 -0.86
C GLY A 272 -2.73 3.55 -0.98
N ALA A 273 -2.06 4.19 -0.04
CA ALA A 273 -0.60 4.21 0.00
C ALA A 273 -0.04 2.86 0.45
N GLY A 274 1.10 2.46 -0.10
CA GLY A 274 1.92 1.39 0.46
C GLY A 274 2.58 1.82 1.77
N ALA A 275 3.22 0.91 2.46
CA ALA A 275 3.91 1.20 3.72
C ALA A 275 5.37 0.75 3.70
N ALA A 276 6.19 1.38 4.54
CA ALA A 276 7.62 1.14 4.58
C ALA A 276 7.97 -0.31 4.91
N GLY A 277 9.05 -0.80 4.30
CA GLY A 277 9.69 -2.04 4.72
C GLY A 277 10.41 -1.86 6.05
N GLY A 278 10.59 -2.95 6.79
CA GLY A 278 11.33 -2.96 8.06
C GLY A 278 12.83 -2.83 7.86
N ASP A 279 13.52 -2.29 8.84
CA ASP A 279 14.97 -2.18 8.84
C ASP A 279 15.63 -3.49 9.26
N ALA A 280 16.92 -3.67 8.91
CA ALA A 280 17.73 -4.78 9.37
C ALA A 280 19.06 -4.28 9.95
N SER A 281 19.40 -4.67 11.20
CA SER A 281 20.61 -4.18 11.84
C SER A 281 21.88 -4.67 11.14
N THR A 282 21.94 -5.94 10.72
CA THR A 282 23.11 -6.54 10.03
C THR A 282 22.74 -7.30 8.76
N GLY A 283 21.56 -7.11 8.24
CA GLY A 283 21.05 -7.81 7.06
C GLY A 283 20.58 -6.87 5.95
N VAL A 284 19.62 -7.34 5.19
CA VAL A 284 18.98 -6.55 4.11
C VAL A 284 17.70 -5.93 4.63
N GLY A 285 17.48 -4.64 4.38
CA GLY A 285 16.19 -4.00 4.69
C GLY A 285 15.02 -4.67 3.96
N GLY A 286 13.82 -4.56 4.49
CA GLY A 286 12.61 -5.06 3.84
C GLY A 286 12.14 -4.15 2.70
N PRO A 287 11.62 -4.68 1.60
CA PRO A 287 11.06 -3.84 0.53
C PRO A 287 9.87 -2.98 1.00
N GLY A 288 9.78 -1.78 0.45
CA GLY A 288 8.60 -0.93 0.62
C GLY A 288 7.38 -1.48 -0.12
N GLY A 289 6.21 -1.32 0.45
CA GLY A 289 4.95 -1.72 -0.16
C GLY A 289 4.57 -0.84 -1.35
N PRO A 290 4.02 -1.40 -2.43
CA PRO A 290 3.51 -0.61 -3.55
C PRO A 290 2.23 0.14 -3.18
N GLY A 291 1.97 1.24 -3.88
CA GLY A 291 0.70 1.94 -3.83
C GLY A 291 -0.41 1.17 -4.53
N GLY A 292 -1.64 1.35 -4.07
CA GLY A 292 -2.82 0.79 -4.69
C GLY A 292 -3.25 1.55 -5.95
N THR A 293 -3.92 0.89 -6.87
CA THR A 293 -4.46 1.52 -8.08
C THR A 293 -5.74 2.30 -7.79
N GLY A 294 -5.91 3.46 -8.45
CA GLY A 294 -7.18 4.16 -8.50
C GLY A 294 -7.81 4.04 -9.89
N THR A 295 -9.04 3.55 -9.99
CA THR A 295 -9.77 3.42 -11.27
C THR A 295 -11.09 4.17 -11.21
N ALA A 296 -11.26 5.21 -12.03
CA ALA A 296 -12.51 5.95 -12.16
C ALA A 296 -13.15 5.65 -13.52
N SER A 297 -14.45 5.25 -13.53
CA SER A 297 -15.16 4.77 -14.73
C SER A 297 -16.41 5.59 -15.01
N SER A 298 -16.27 6.87 -15.36
CA SER A 298 -17.44 7.74 -15.64
C SER A 298 -17.94 7.58 -17.08
N PRO A 299 -19.18 7.16 -17.29
CA PRO A 299 -19.78 7.12 -18.63
C PRO A 299 -20.07 8.52 -19.18
N PHE A 300 -20.34 9.51 -18.34
CA PHE A 300 -20.60 10.91 -18.69
C PHE A 300 -20.22 11.81 -17.52
N GLY A 301 -19.39 12.82 -17.74
CA GLY A 301 -19.05 13.80 -16.73
C GLY A 301 -17.56 13.83 -16.34
N ILE A 302 -17.26 13.89 -15.05
CA ILE A 302 -15.90 13.98 -14.52
C ILE A 302 -15.45 12.60 -14.03
N ALA A 303 -14.21 12.22 -14.36
CA ALA A 303 -13.54 11.04 -13.81
C ALA A 303 -12.19 11.48 -13.23
N ILE A 304 -11.93 11.17 -11.96
CA ILE A 304 -10.68 11.48 -11.28
C ILE A 304 -10.13 10.18 -10.69
N ALA A 305 -9.00 9.72 -11.21
CA ALA A 305 -8.32 8.52 -10.76
C ALA A 305 -6.92 8.88 -10.26
N ILE A 306 -6.61 8.48 -9.03
CA ILE A 306 -5.33 8.76 -8.40
C ILE A 306 -4.76 7.44 -7.87
N GLY A 307 -3.57 7.09 -8.32
CA GLY A 307 -2.81 5.97 -7.76
C GLY A 307 -2.24 6.31 -6.39
N GLY A 308 -2.18 5.34 -5.51
CA GLY A 308 -1.55 5.49 -4.20
C GLY A 308 -0.03 5.61 -4.32
N ALA A 309 0.61 6.27 -3.37
CA ALA A 309 2.06 6.31 -3.32
C ALA A 309 2.65 4.97 -2.89
N GLY A 310 3.77 4.57 -3.50
CA GLY A 310 4.63 3.52 -2.98
C GLY A 310 5.44 4.02 -1.78
N ALA A 311 5.93 3.12 -0.96
CA ALA A 311 6.67 3.45 0.25
C ALA A 311 8.15 3.08 0.16
N GLN A 312 8.96 3.68 1.02
CA GLN A 312 10.39 3.46 1.04
C GLN A 312 10.75 2.03 1.47
N GLY A 313 11.88 1.54 0.97
CA GLY A 313 12.51 0.32 1.44
C GLY A 313 13.21 0.54 2.78
N GLY A 314 13.31 -0.50 3.59
CA GLY A 314 14.02 -0.48 4.85
C GLY A 314 15.54 -0.35 4.67
N ALA A 315 16.20 0.23 5.64
CA ALA A 315 17.65 0.32 5.73
C ALA A 315 18.25 -1.00 6.25
N GLY A 316 19.54 -1.22 5.97
CA GLY A 316 20.23 -2.43 6.42
C GLY A 316 21.73 -2.35 6.17
N THR A 317 22.45 -3.45 6.30
CA THR A 317 23.81 -3.56 5.73
C THR A 317 23.73 -3.44 4.22
N SER A 318 22.63 -3.94 3.60
CA SER A 318 22.24 -3.62 2.22
C SER A 318 20.83 -3.02 2.23
N GLY A 319 20.59 -1.96 1.43
CA GLY A 319 19.31 -1.30 1.36
C GLY A 319 18.30 -2.10 0.51
N ALA A 320 17.03 -2.02 0.88
CA ALA A 320 15.94 -2.61 0.14
C ALA A 320 15.31 -1.65 -0.88
N THR A 321 14.64 -2.20 -1.87
CA THR A 321 13.95 -1.42 -2.91
C THR A 321 12.75 -0.63 -2.36
N GLY A 322 12.51 0.54 -2.91
CA GLY A 322 11.26 1.27 -2.69
C GLY A 322 10.07 0.62 -3.40
N GLY A 323 8.89 0.80 -2.85
CA GLY A 323 7.65 0.37 -3.47
C GLY A 323 7.28 1.21 -4.69
N ALA A 324 6.71 0.59 -5.70
CA ALA A 324 6.20 1.30 -6.87
C ALA A 324 4.97 2.16 -6.52
N GLY A 325 4.77 3.27 -7.22
CA GLY A 325 3.52 4.02 -7.19
C GLY A 325 2.40 3.25 -7.87
N GLY A 326 1.18 3.37 -7.37
CA GLY A 326 -0.01 2.82 -7.99
C GLY A 326 -0.46 3.62 -9.20
N ASP A 327 -1.13 2.97 -10.15
CA ASP A 327 -1.65 3.64 -11.34
C ASP A 327 -2.93 4.41 -11.05
N GLY A 328 -3.10 5.57 -11.72
CA GLY A 328 -4.35 6.30 -11.79
C GLY A 328 -4.98 6.13 -13.16
N VAL A 329 -6.00 5.29 -13.27
CA VAL A 329 -6.62 4.94 -14.56
C VAL A 329 -8.06 5.45 -14.59
N PHE A 330 -8.43 6.29 -15.57
CA PHE A 330 -9.84 6.51 -15.84
C PHE A 330 -10.29 5.74 -17.09
N GLU A 331 -11.52 5.22 -17.03
CA GLU A 331 -12.15 4.46 -18.10
C GLU A 331 -13.46 5.13 -18.51
N GLY A 332 -13.81 5.11 -19.80
CA GLY A 332 -15.08 5.60 -20.32
C GLY A 332 -15.02 6.95 -21.02
N ILE A 333 -16.20 7.51 -21.33
CA ILE A 333 -16.37 8.76 -22.08
C ILE A 333 -16.55 9.91 -21.07
N ALA A 334 -15.48 10.32 -20.40
CA ALA A 334 -15.55 11.47 -19.50
C ALA A 334 -15.48 12.79 -20.29
N VAL A 335 -16.25 13.80 -19.88
CA VAL A 335 -16.10 15.17 -20.39
C VAL A 335 -14.79 15.77 -19.89
N LEU A 336 -14.40 15.44 -18.65
CA LEU A 336 -13.11 15.75 -18.05
C LEU A 336 -12.56 14.51 -17.36
N GLY A 337 -11.46 13.98 -17.89
CA GLY A 337 -10.73 12.83 -17.31
C GLY A 337 -9.43 13.27 -16.68
N LEU A 338 -9.21 12.93 -15.43
CA LEU A 338 -7.97 13.18 -14.70
C LEU A 338 -7.39 11.85 -14.21
N GLY A 339 -6.18 11.51 -14.64
CA GLY A 339 -5.46 10.30 -14.22
C GLY A 339 -4.07 10.66 -13.67
N PHE A 340 -3.84 10.40 -12.40
CA PHE A 340 -2.58 10.67 -11.73
C PHE A 340 -1.98 9.37 -11.20
N GLY A 341 -0.79 9.01 -11.69
CA GLY A 341 0.01 7.94 -11.11
C GLY A 341 0.57 8.35 -9.74
N GLY A 342 0.63 7.41 -8.82
CA GLY A 342 1.24 7.61 -7.52
C GLY A 342 2.76 7.72 -7.60
N ALA A 343 3.37 8.52 -6.75
CA ALA A 343 4.82 8.57 -6.64
C ALA A 343 5.35 7.25 -6.05
N ALA A 344 6.56 6.88 -6.42
CA ALA A 344 7.23 5.71 -5.87
C ALA A 344 7.98 6.02 -4.57
N GLY A 345 8.25 4.99 -3.80
CA GLY A 345 9.07 5.05 -2.61
C GLY A 345 10.57 5.05 -2.91
N ALA A 346 11.34 5.69 -2.04
CA ALA A 346 12.80 5.66 -2.12
C ALA A 346 13.35 4.29 -1.74
N GLY A 347 14.53 3.95 -2.23
CA GLY A 347 15.31 2.80 -1.76
C GLY A 347 15.85 3.02 -0.35
N GLY A 348 16.04 1.93 0.38
CA GLY A 348 16.61 1.92 1.72
C GLY A 348 18.13 2.19 1.73
N ALA A 349 18.62 2.78 2.81
CA ALA A 349 20.05 3.04 2.98
C ALA A 349 20.84 1.75 3.25
N ALA A 350 22.11 1.71 2.83
CA ALA A 350 23.06 0.64 3.13
C ALA A 350 24.19 1.16 4.04
N THR A 351 24.54 0.39 5.07
CA THR A 351 25.61 0.72 6.02
C THR A 351 26.80 -0.23 5.97
N GLY A 352 26.66 -1.38 5.31
CA GLY A 352 27.71 -2.41 5.23
C GLY A 352 28.82 -2.04 4.24
N ASP A 353 30.01 -2.53 4.51
CA ASP A 353 31.15 -2.39 3.59
C ASP A 353 30.90 -3.13 2.27
N GLY A 354 31.13 -2.47 1.16
CA GLY A 354 30.88 -3.00 -0.18
C GLY A 354 29.39 -3.16 -0.52
N ALA A 355 28.48 -2.77 0.36
CA ALA A 355 27.05 -2.95 0.15
C ALA A 355 26.45 -1.88 -0.75
N THR A 356 25.28 -2.18 -1.33
CA THR A 356 24.56 -1.28 -2.25
C THR A 356 23.29 -0.77 -1.59
N GLY A 357 23.04 0.53 -1.67
CA GLY A 357 21.76 1.15 -1.34
C GLY A 357 20.64 0.56 -2.18
N GLY A 358 19.45 0.50 -1.63
CA GLY A 358 18.29 0.00 -2.35
C GLY A 358 17.94 0.88 -3.56
N ALA A 359 17.43 0.29 -4.63
CA ALA A 359 16.90 1.06 -5.75
C ALA A 359 15.59 1.75 -5.39
N GLY A 360 15.34 2.92 -5.96
CA GLY A 360 14.02 3.58 -5.89
C GLY A 360 12.96 2.79 -6.66
N GLY A 361 11.71 2.89 -6.22
CA GLY A 361 10.59 2.30 -6.95
C GLY A 361 10.24 3.08 -8.24
N PHE A 362 9.48 2.46 -9.13
CA PHE A 362 8.95 3.11 -10.34
C PHE A 362 7.69 3.91 -10.04
N GLY A 363 7.56 5.10 -10.62
CA GLY A 363 6.33 5.90 -10.56
C GLY A 363 5.15 5.19 -11.24
N GLY A 364 3.96 5.33 -10.69
CA GLY A 364 2.74 4.79 -11.27
C GLY A 364 2.33 5.52 -12.55
N ALA A 365 1.63 4.84 -13.45
CA ALA A 365 1.13 5.45 -14.68
C ALA A 365 -0.12 6.30 -14.44
N GLY A 366 -0.22 7.42 -15.16
CA GLY A 366 -1.47 8.13 -15.37
C GLY A 366 -2.07 7.66 -16.70
N ALA A 367 -3.22 6.97 -16.67
CA ALA A 367 -3.79 6.39 -17.86
C ALA A 367 -5.25 6.78 -18.09
N GLY A 368 -5.65 6.88 -19.36
CA GLY A 368 -7.02 7.13 -19.79
C GLY A 368 -7.39 6.24 -20.96
N ILE A 369 -8.48 5.48 -20.82
CA ILE A 369 -8.97 4.56 -21.83
C ILE A 369 -10.26 5.13 -22.42
N ALA A 370 -10.31 5.25 -23.76
CA ALA A 370 -11.49 5.54 -24.59
C ALA A 370 -12.15 6.92 -24.41
N ASN A 371 -11.41 7.97 -24.04
CA ASN A 371 -11.97 9.32 -24.01
C ASN A 371 -11.91 9.99 -25.40
N PHE A 372 -12.94 9.77 -26.23
CA PHE A 372 -13.03 10.32 -27.59
C PHE A 372 -13.66 11.72 -27.68
N LEU A 373 -14.40 12.16 -26.65
CA LEU A 373 -15.22 13.37 -26.71
C LEU A 373 -14.86 14.43 -25.66
N GLY A 374 -14.01 14.11 -24.68
CA GLY A 374 -13.67 14.99 -23.58
C GLY A 374 -12.19 15.38 -23.51
N PHE A 375 -11.92 16.37 -22.66
CA PHE A 375 -10.56 16.80 -22.34
C PHE A 375 -9.97 15.93 -21.22
N SER A 376 -8.72 15.53 -21.36
CA SER A 376 -8.06 14.69 -20.35
C SER A 376 -6.70 15.25 -19.94
N VAL A 377 -6.39 15.13 -18.65
CA VAL A 377 -5.06 15.40 -18.10
C VAL A 377 -4.53 14.13 -17.43
N LEU A 378 -3.41 13.64 -17.93
CA LEU A 378 -2.74 12.46 -17.41
C LEU A 378 -1.35 12.83 -16.93
N HIS A 379 -1.01 12.36 -15.74
CA HIS A 379 0.29 12.61 -15.15
C HIS A 379 0.85 11.31 -14.57
N GLY A 380 2.03 10.90 -15.05
CA GLY A 380 2.79 9.78 -14.46
C GLY A 380 3.37 10.19 -13.09
N GLY A 381 3.38 9.28 -12.15
CA GLY A 381 3.98 9.48 -10.84
C GLY A 381 5.51 9.60 -10.92
N ALA A 382 6.13 10.29 -9.99
CA ALA A 382 7.58 10.38 -9.92
C ALA A 382 8.19 9.03 -9.48
N GLY A 383 9.37 8.70 -10.02
CA GLY A 383 10.22 7.61 -9.53
C GLY A 383 10.80 7.91 -8.15
N GLY A 384 11.09 6.89 -7.38
CA GLY A 384 11.71 7.00 -6.07
C GLY A 384 13.22 7.22 -6.17
N ALA A 385 13.80 7.95 -5.24
CA ALA A 385 15.25 8.10 -5.17
C ALA A 385 15.91 6.78 -4.76
N GLY A 386 17.14 6.54 -5.21
CA GLY A 386 17.98 5.44 -4.75
C GLY A 386 18.46 5.67 -3.31
N GLY A 387 18.66 4.59 -2.57
CA GLY A 387 19.18 4.61 -1.20
C GLY A 387 20.67 4.97 -1.17
N THR A 388 21.09 5.67 -0.14
CA THR A 388 22.51 6.00 0.08
C THR A 388 23.29 4.82 0.66
N ALA A 389 24.60 4.72 0.34
CA ALA A 389 25.52 3.81 1.01
C ALA A 389 26.55 4.61 1.83
N THR A 390 26.74 4.20 3.10
CA THR A 390 27.70 4.82 4.02
C THR A 390 28.87 3.91 4.40
N GLY A 391 28.80 2.62 4.08
CA GLY A 391 29.89 1.66 4.29
C GLY A 391 31.06 1.90 3.36
N THR A 392 32.25 1.42 3.76
CA THR A 392 33.50 1.51 2.99
C THR A 392 33.35 0.80 1.65
N GLY A 393 33.55 1.49 0.53
CA GLY A 393 33.41 0.93 -0.82
C GLY A 393 31.98 0.59 -1.21
N GLY A 394 30.98 1.03 -0.45
CA GLY A 394 29.58 0.79 -0.74
C GLY A 394 29.05 1.67 -1.86
N ASN A 395 28.14 1.17 -2.67
CA ASN A 395 27.53 1.84 -3.81
C ASN A 395 26.15 2.42 -3.47
N GLY A 396 25.83 3.60 -4.00
CA GLY A 396 24.48 4.15 -3.98
C GLY A 396 23.50 3.31 -4.80
N GLY A 397 22.25 3.27 -4.40
CA GLY A 397 21.16 2.63 -5.16
C GLY A 397 20.75 3.46 -6.38
N ALA A 398 20.30 2.82 -7.46
CA ALA A 398 19.76 3.52 -8.60
C ALA A 398 18.43 4.22 -8.28
N GLY A 399 18.15 5.35 -8.89
CA GLY A 399 16.85 6.00 -8.89
C GLY A 399 15.82 5.21 -9.72
N GLY A 400 14.57 5.25 -9.32
CA GLY A 400 13.48 4.63 -10.06
C GLY A 400 13.01 5.47 -11.25
N GLY A 401 12.53 4.84 -12.30
CA GLY A 401 11.96 5.55 -13.44
C GLY A 401 10.64 6.25 -13.13
N GLY A 402 10.37 7.34 -13.82
CA GLY A 402 9.10 8.06 -13.77
C GLY A 402 7.98 7.28 -14.46
N GLY A 403 6.75 7.42 -13.98
CA GLY A 403 5.58 6.80 -14.55
C GLY A 403 5.19 7.38 -15.91
N LEU A 404 4.58 6.56 -16.74
CA LEU A 404 4.12 6.94 -18.07
C LEU A 404 2.81 7.72 -18.01
N SER A 405 2.55 8.60 -19.01
CA SER A 405 1.19 9.00 -19.33
C SER A 405 0.72 8.29 -20.61
N SER A 406 -0.42 7.58 -20.53
CA SER A 406 -1.01 6.79 -21.60
C SER A 406 -1.71 7.70 -22.62
N PRO A 407 -1.99 7.22 -23.86
CA PRO A 407 -2.47 8.08 -24.93
C PRO A 407 -3.82 8.75 -24.64
N VAL A 408 -3.85 10.05 -24.84
CA VAL A 408 -5.02 10.93 -24.77
C VAL A 408 -5.32 11.48 -26.16
N ILE A 409 -6.59 11.42 -26.62
CA ILE A 409 -6.95 11.95 -27.93
C ILE A 409 -7.05 13.47 -27.89
N LEU A 410 -7.67 14.05 -26.85
CA LEU A 410 -7.74 15.50 -26.65
C LEU A 410 -7.33 15.82 -25.21
N GLY A 411 -6.16 16.44 -25.03
CA GLY A 411 -5.73 16.76 -23.68
C GLY A 411 -4.21 16.88 -23.51
N ILE A 412 -3.78 16.70 -22.26
CA ILE A 412 -2.40 16.86 -21.82
C ILE A 412 -1.92 15.56 -21.18
N GLY A 413 -0.81 15.04 -21.68
CA GLY A 413 -0.05 13.95 -21.07
C GLY A 413 1.25 14.47 -20.50
N ILE A 414 1.56 14.12 -19.25
CA ILE A 414 2.79 14.51 -18.57
C ILE A 414 3.43 13.24 -18.00
N GLY A 415 4.64 12.92 -18.43
CA GLY A 415 5.45 11.84 -17.85
C GLY A 415 5.97 12.21 -16.44
N GLY A 416 6.07 11.26 -15.57
CA GLY A 416 6.63 11.45 -14.23
C GLY A 416 8.15 11.68 -14.29
N ALA A 417 8.70 12.42 -13.33
CA ALA A 417 10.14 12.56 -13.22
C ALA A 417 10.80 11.25 -12.76
N GLY A 418 11.99 10.95 -13.24
CA GLY A 418 12.84 9.89 -12.67
C GLY A 418 13.37 10.28 -11.28
N GLY A 419 13.64 9.30 -10.44
CA GLY A 419 14.23 9.49 -9.13
C GLY A 419 15.74 9.70 -9.21
N ASP A 420 16.29 10.44 -8.26
CA ASP A 420 17.74 10.62 -8.18
C ASP A 420 18.45 9.33 -7.74
N GLY A 421 19.67 9.10 -8.19
CA GLY A 421 20.54 8.04 -7.70
C GLY A 421 21.01 8.30 -6.28
N GLY A 422 21.18 7.25 -5.50
CA GLY A 422 21.70 7.32 -4.13
C GLY A 422 23.19 7.66 -4.07
N GLY A 423 23.61 8.40 -3.08
CA GLY A 423 25.03 8.72 -2.88
C GLY A 423 25.81 7.56 -2.29
N ALA A 424 27.12 7.45 -2.65
CA ALA A 424 28.10 6.60 -1.98
C ALA A 424 28.97 7.47 -1.07
N LEU A 425 28.64 7.53 0.20
CA LEU A 425 29.24 8.42 1.18
C LEU A 425 30.38 7.78 2.00
N GLY A 426 30.70 6.50 1.73
CA GLY A 426 31.78 5.74 2.40
C GLY A 426 33.18 6.26 2.08
N VAL A 427 34.15 5.83 2.87
CA VAL A 427 35.52 6.38 2.88
C VAL A 427 36.42 5.91 1.73
N LEU A 428 36.07 4.85 0.99
CA LEU A 428 36.90 4.30 -0.08
C LEU A 428 36.01 3.83 -1.26
N GLY A 429 36.16 4.51 -2.41
CA GLY A 429 35.94 3.96 -3.76
C GLY A 429 34.55 3.49 -4.18
N GLY A 430 33.48 3.77 -3.45
CA GLY A 430 32.12 3.40 -3.85
C GLY A 430 31.63 4.23 -5.06
N MET A 431 30.63 3.71 -5.78
CA MET A 431 30.01 4.42 -6.89
C MET A 431 28.66 5.02 -6.47
N GLY A 432 28.37 6.25 -6.90
CA GLY A 432 27.02 6.80 -6.82
C GLY A 432 26.06 5.99 -7.69
N GLY A 433 24.81 5.86 -7.27
CA GLY A 433 23.77 5.23 -8.07
C GLY A 433 23.37 6.07 -9.26
N ASP A 434 22.96 5.45 -10.34
CA ASP A 434 22.47 6.16 -11.52
C ASP A 434 21.10 6.80 -11.24
N GLY A 435 20.80 7.94 -11.87
CA GLY A 435 19.47 8.54 -11.88
C GLY A 435 18.50 7.72 -12.69
N GLY A 436 17.22 7.70 -12.29
CA GLY A 436 16.16 7.05 -13.02
C GLY A 436 15.73 7.87 -14.25
N ASP A 437 15.26 7.20 -15.29
CA ASP A 437 14.75 7.86 -16.49
C ASP A 437 13.40 8.54 -16.21
N GLY A 438 13.14 9.65 -16.90
CA GLY A 438 11.83 10.31 -16.91
C GLY A 438 10.80 9.49 -17.68
N GLY A 439 9.55 9.54 -17.24
CA GLY A 439 8.44 8.86 -17.89
C GLY A 439 8.08 9.47 -19.25
N GLU A 440 7.70 8.63 -20.20
CA GLU A 440 7.20 9.08 -21.50
C GLU A 440 5.79 9.68 -21.38
N ALA A 441 5.48 10.63 -22.25
CA ALA A 441 4.16 11.21 -22.38
C ALA A 441 3.58 10.97 -23.78
N VAL A 442 2.34 10.46 -23.83
CA VAL A 442 1.63 10.22 -25.07
C VAL A 442 0.29 10.96 -25.08
N ALA A 443 0.13 11.92 -25.99
CA ALA A 443 -1.12 12.65 -26.17
C ALA A 443 -1.23 13.13 -27.63
N VAL A 444 -2.41 13.08 -28.23
CA VAL A 444 -2.62 13.73 -29.55
C VAL A 444 -2.53 15.26 -29.40
N GLY A 445 -2.90 15.82 -28.24
CA GLY A 445 -2.79 17.23 -27.91
C GLY A 445 -1.37 17.64 -27.49
N ILE A 446 -1.20 17.87 -26.18
CA ILE A 446 0.07 18.31 -25.57
C ILE A 446 0.70 17.14 -24.82
N ALA A 447 1.94 16.79 -25.16
CA ALA A 447 2.73 15.78 -24.46
C ALA A 447 3.97 16.43 -23.83
N VAL A 448 4.25 16.15 -22.57
CA VAL A 448 5.43 16.62 -21.85
C VAL A 448 6.13 15.42 -21.22
N GLY A 449 7.31 15.07 -21.70
CA GLY A 449 8.14 14.02 -21.12
C GLY A 449 8.64 14.39 -19.72
N GLY A 450 8.76 13.43 -18.84
CA GLY A 450 9.29 13.60 -17.49
C GLY A 450 10.80 13.88 -17.51
N ALA A 451 11.33 14.64 -16.56
CA ALA A 451 12.76 14.82 -16.42
C ALA A 451 13.43 13.54 -15.91
N GLY A 452 14.65 13.24 -16.34
CA GLY A 452 15.50 12.22 -15.74
C GLY A 452 16.04 12.67 -14.37
N GLY A 453 16.27 11.72 -13.47
CA GLY A 453 16.86 11.94 -12.16
C GLY A 453 18.37 12.21 -12.24
N ALA A 454 18.93 12.93 -11.29
CA ALA A 454 20.36 13.14 -11.20
C ALA A 454 21.08 11.85 -10.73
N GLY A 455 22.31 11.65 -11.15
CA GLY A 455 23.20 10.63 -10.60
C GLY A 455 23.61 10.93 -9.18
N GLY A 456 23.82 9.89 -8.38
CA GLY A 456 24.26 9.97 -7.00
C GLY A 456 25.70 10.44 -6.84
N ALA A 457 26.00 11.20 -5.80
CA ALA A 457 27.34 11.68 -5.50
C ALA A 457 28.19 10.58 -4.85
N ALA A 458 29.49 10.56 -5.17
CA ALA A 458 30.49 9.67 -4.54
C ALA A 458 31.79 10.45 -4.30
N PRO A 459 31.94 11.13 -3.15
CA PRO A 459 33.11 11.99 -2.86
C PRO A 459 34.44 11.29 -2.96
N THR A 460 34.51 9.96 -2.74
CA THR A 460 35.75 9.14 -2.77
C THR A 460 35.78 8.15 -3.92
N GLY A 461 34.78 8.17 -4.80
CA GLY A 461 34.67 7.26 -5.93
C GLY A 461 34.04 7.91 -7.15
N ASN A 462 33.45 7.13 -8.03
CA ASN A 462 32.77 7.65 -9.20
C ASN A 462 31.31 8.01 -8.87
N GLY A 463 30.86 9.19 -9.28
CA GLY A 463 29.44 9.54 -9.24
C GLY A 463 28.61 8.65 -10.17
N GLY A 464 27.31 8.61 -9.99
CA GLY A 464 26.38 7.93 -10.89
C GLY A 464 26.11 8.71 -12.18
N ALA A 465 25.66 8.04 -13.22
CA ALA A 465 25.16 8.71 -14.42
C ALA A 465 23.81 9.39 -14.16
N GLY A 466 23.51 10.46 -14.89
CA GLY A 466 22.18 11.05 -14.94
C GLY A 466 21.20 10.20 -15.74
N GLY A 467 19.94 10.12 -15.32
CA GLY A 467 18.87 9.45 -16.05
C GLY A 467 18.45 10.23 -17.31
N ASN A 468 17.91 9.56 -18.31
CA ASN A 468 17.42 10.22 -19.50
C ASN A 468 16.09 10.93 -19.25
N GLY A 469 15.82 12.02 -19.99
CA GLY A 469 14.50 12.62 -20.05
C GLY A 469 13.53 11.76 -20.85
N GLY A 470 12.26 11.75 -20.45
CA GLY A 470 11.21 11.04 -21.15
C GLY A 470 10.82 11.69 -22.48
N ASP A 471 10.46 10.87 -23.45
CA ASP A 471 9.98 11.34 -24.75
C ASP A 471 8.55 11.90 -24.68
N ALA A 472 8.25 12.83 -25.58
CA ALA A 472 6.92 13.40 -25.73
C ALA A 472 6.34 13.05 -27.11
N LEU A 473 5.28 12.24 -27.13
CA LEU A 473 4.58 11.82 -28.33
C LEU A 473 3.27 12.60 -28.48
N GLY A 474 3.26 13.68 -29.28
CA GLY A 474 2.09 14.54 -29.44
C GLY A 474 2.19 15.58 -30.55
N LEU A 475 1.05 16.25 -30.84
CA LEU A 475 1.01 17.36 -31.78
C LEU A 475 1.89 18.52 -31.30
N VAL A 476 1.81 18.81 -30.01
CA VAL A 476 2.71 19.70 -29.28
C VAL A 476 3.50 18.85 -28.30
N GLY A 477 4.81 18.74 -28.51
CA GLY A 477 5.70 17.93 -27.67
C GLY A 477 6.72 18.78 -26.92
N VAL A 478 6.96 18.45 -25.65
CA VAL A 478 8.11 18.96 -24.88
C VAL A 478 8.83 17.75 -24.29
N GLY A 479 10.02 17.45 -24.81
CA GLY A 479 10.86 16.36 -24.28
C GLY A 479 11.34 16.69 -22.86
N GLY A 480 11.43 15.68 -22.01
CA GLY A 480 11.98 15.82 -20.66
C GLY A 480 13.47 16.12 -20.68
N ASN A 481 13.96 16.87 -19.72
CA ASN A 481 15.40 17.11 -19.59
C ASN A 481 16.09 15.84 -19.04
N GLY A 482 17.32 15.57 -19.52
CA GLY A 482 18.19 14.56 -18.90
C GLY A 482 18.71 15.03 -17.54
N GLY A 483 18.94 14.10 -16.65
CA GLY A 483 19.52 14.33 -15.33
C GLY A 483 21.02 14.62 -15.40
N ASN A 484 21.54 15.41 -14.48
CA ASN A 484 22.98 15.65 -14.37
C ASN A 484 23.69 14.42 -13.81
N ALA A 485 24.97 14.25 -14.18
CA ALA A 485 25.83 13.27 -13.53
C ALA A 485 26.05 13.60 -12.04
N GLY A 486 26.24 12.57 -11.25
CA GLY A 486 26.67 12.69 -9.86
C GLY A 486 28.12 13.13 -9.74
N THR A 487 28.43 13.89 -8.68
CA THR A 487 29.82 14.32 -8.40
C THR A 487 30.67 13.16 -7.88
N GLY A 488 31.93 13.11 -8.30
CA GLY A 488 32.88 12.06 -7.91
C GLY A 488 34.24 12.29 -8.58
N PHE A 489 35.17 11.32 -8.46
CA PHE A 489 36.49 11.42 -9.10
C PHE A 489 36.50 11.01 -10.56
N GLY A 490 35.61 10.15 -11.00
CA GLY A 490 35.54 9.63 -12.37
C GLY A 490 34.83 10.56 -13.34
N ALA A 491 35.00 10.27 -14.62
CA ALA A 491 34.23 10.89 -15.70
C ALA A 491 32.81 10.31 -15.72
N ASN A 492 31.83 11.07 -15.24
CA ASN A 492 30.45 10.62 -15.14
C ASN A 492 29.57 11.32 -16.19
N THR A 493 28.66 10.59 -16.83
CA THR A 493 27.87 11.09 -17.95
C THR A 493 26.54 11.66 -17.50
N GLY A 494 26.12 12.77 -18.13
CA GLY A 494 24.76 13.29 -18.02
C GLY A 494 23.77 12.47 -18.86
N GLY A 495 22.52 12.44 -18.45
CA GLY A 495 21.44 11.81 -19.19
C GLY A 495 21.03 12.58 -20.44
N ASN A 496 20.53 11.91 -21.46
CA ASN A 496 20.04 12.55 -22.68
C ASN A 496 18.70 13.26 -22.44
N GLY A 497 18.43 14.32 -23.17
CA GLY A 497 17.10 14.93 -23.24
C GLY A 497 16.16 14.09 -24.10
N GLY A 498 14.87 14.10 -23.76
CA GLY A 498 13.84 13.38 -24.50
C GLY A 498 13.49 14.03 -25.85
N ASP A 499 13.14 13.20 -26.81
CA ASP A 499 12.72 13.59 -28.15
C ASP A 499 11.24 14.02 -28.20
N THR A 500 10.87 14.76 -29.26
CA THR A 500 9.47 15.11 -29.51
C THR A 500 9.03 14.53 -30.84
N THR A 501 8.03 13.64 -30.80
CA THR A 501 7.57 12.88 -31.97
C THR A 501 6.05 12.84 -32.06
N ILE A 502 5.51 12.42 -33.18
CA ILE A 502 4.10 12.11 -33.43
C ILE A 502 4.01 10.86 -34.29
N VAL A 503 2.94 10.09 -34.16
CA VAL A 503 2.70 8.94 -35.05
C VAL A 503 1.87 9.40 -36.25
N VAL A 504 2.43 9.25 -37.46
CA VAL A 504 1.76 9.53 -38.72
C VAL A 504 1.80 8.25 -39.58
N ASN A 505 0.62 7.73 -39.94
CA ASN A 505 0.49 6.48 -40.70
C ASN A 505 1.27 5.28 -40.08
N GLY A 506 1.28 5.18 -38.76
CA GLY A 506 1.97 4.10 -38.03
C GLY A 506 3.50 4.25 -37.94
N MET A 507 4.06 5.37 -38.38
CA MET A 507 5.49 5.66 -38.26
C MET A 507 5.72 6.89 -37.36
N LEU A 508 6.84 6.88 -36.63
CA LEU A 508 7.28 8.03 -35.85
C LEU A 508 7.78 9.13 -36.78
N ALA A 509 7.23 10.34 -36.61
CA ALA A 509 7.61 11.56 -37.31
C ALA A 509 7.87 12.67 -36.28
N PRO A 510 8.60 13.74 -36.61
CA PRO A 510 8.71 14.90 -35.73
C PRO A 510 7.33 15.49 -35.39
N SER A 511 7.10 15.89 -34.12
CA SER A 511 5.87 16.59 -33.72
C SER A 511 5.69 17.90 -34.51
N THR A 512 4.44 18.41 -34.61
CA THR A 512 4.20 19.66 -35.34
C THR A 512 4.90 20.84 -34.67
N LEU A 513 4.67 21.02 -33.35
CA LEU A 513 5.41 21.97 -32.53
C LEU A 513 6.13 21.17 -31.42
N GLY A 514 7.46 21.18 -31.40
CA GLY A 514 8.21 20.35 -30.46
C GLY A 514 9.49 21.00 -29.97
N TYR A 515 9.66 20.98 -28.66
CA TYR A 515 10.89 21.41 -28.01
C TYR A 515 11.57 20.18 -27.40
N GLY A 516 12.73 19.80 -27.91
CA GLY A 516 13.53 18.70 -27.34
C GLY A 516 14.00 19.04 -25.93
N GLY A 517 14.06 18.03 -25.07
CA GLY A 517 14.61 18.17 -23.72
C GLY A 517 16.11 18.45 -23.75
N ASN A 518 16.63 19.22 -22.79
CA ASN A 518 18.07 19.45 -22.69
C ASN A 518 18.76 18.18 -22.17
N GLY A 519 19.98 17.92 -22.62
CA GLY A 519 20.86 16.92 -22.00
C GLY A 519 21.37 17.37 -20.65
N GLY A 520 21.57 16.44 -19.72
CA GLY A 520 22.16 16.67 -18.42
C GLY A 520 23.68 16.88 -18.52
N ASN A 521 24.25 17.61 -17.58
CA ASN A 521 25.69 17.85 -17.55
C ASN A 521 26.47 16.61 -17.10
N GLY A 522 27.61 16.35 -17.72
CA GLY A 522 28.63 15.44 -17.22
C GLY A 522 29.47 16.08 -16.10
N VAL A 523 30.33 15.32 -15.50
CA VAL A 523 31.24 15.74 -14.43
C VAL A 523 32.64 15.18 -14.69
N ASN A 524 33.69 15.94 -14.40
CA ASN A 524 35.12 15.58 -14.51
C ASN A 524 35.52 15.06 -15.89
N GLY A 525 35.02 15.72 -16.98
CA GLY A 525 35.31 15.30 -18.35
C GLY A 525 34.46 14.12 -18.84
N GLY A 526 33.44 13.73 -18.09
CA GLY A 526 32.37 12.86 -18.59
C GLY A 526 31.52 13.59 -19.62
N ALA A 527 30.99 12.85 -20.59
CA ALA A 527 30.17 13.45 -21.63
C ALA A 527 28.87 14.03 -21.05
N GLY A 528 28.53 15.25 -21.43
CA GLY A 528 27.18 15.74 -21.25
C GLY A 528 26.21 14.94 -22.12
N GLY A 529 24.96 14.80 -21.67
CA GLY A 529 23.90 14.15 -22.44
C GLY A 529 23.59 14.94 -23.72
N THR A 530 23.10 14.25 -24.73
CA THR A 530 22.63 14.91 -25.97
C THR A 530 21.29 15.58 -25.76
N GLY A 531 21.07 16.76 -26.33
CA GLY A 531 19.76 17.36 -26.38
C GLY A 531 18.80 16.55 -27.26
N GLY A 532 17.54 16.49 -26.88
CA GLY A 532 16.48 15.81 -27.62
C GLY A 532 16.13 16.52 -28.93
N LYS A 533 15.54 15.78 -29.86
CA LYS A 533 15.15 16.31 -31.18
C LYS A 533 13.89 17.16 -31.10
N ALA A 534 13.86 18.22 -31.89
CA ALA A 534 12.71 19.09 -32.03
C ALA A 534 11.62 18.50 -32.94
N GLY A 535 10.43 19.08 -32.87
CA GLY A 535 9.38 18.95 -33.88
C GLY A 535 9.70 19.78 -35.15
N VAL A 536 8.74 19.80 -36.09
CA VAL A 536 8.85 20.57 -37.34
C VAL A 536 9.03 22.07 -37.04
N PHE A 537 8.23 22.59 -36.10
CA PHE A 537 8.35 23.92 -35.54
C PHE A 537 8.79 23.82 -34.10
N GLY A 538 9.87 24.42 -33.71
CA GLY A 538 10.43 24.38 -32.38
C GLY A 538 11.95 24.39 -32.34
N ALA A 539 12.52 24.04 -31.22
CA ALA A 539 13.97 24.00 -31.06
C ALA A 539 14.42 22.67 -30.42
N PRO A 540 15.55 22.09 -30.89
CA PRO A 540 16.15 20.94 -30.21
C PRO A 540 16.67 21.36 -28.83
N GLY A 541 16.73 20.40 -27.91
CA GLY A 541 17.37 20.59 -26.64
C GLY A 541 18.86 20.89 -26.76
N GLN A 542 19.41 21.57 -25.79
CA GLN A 542 20.85 21.82 -25.70
C GLN A 542 21.56 20.55 -25.20
N ASN A 543 22.74 20.28 -25.70
CA ASN A 543 23.60 19.26 -25.09
C ASN A 543 24.09 19.71 -23.72
N GLY A 544 24.22 18.77 -22.80
CA GLY A 544 24.85 18.99 -21.52
C GLY A 544 26.34 19.34 -21.66
N LEU A 545 26.87 20.04 -20.69
CA LEU A 545 28.30 20.33 -20.59
C LEU A 545 29.05 19.06 -20.14
N PRO A 546 30.33 18.88 -20.58
CA PRO A 546 31.17 17.78 -20.09
C PRO A 546 31.69 17.96 -18.68
#